data_c58bc0cf807753f598c289f46cef6b2b
#
_entry.id   c58bc0cf807753f598c289f46cef6b2b
#
_cell.length_a   1.000
_cell.length_b   1.000
_cell.length_c   1.000
_cell.angle_alpha   90.00
_cell.angle_beta   90.00
_cell.angle_gamma   90.00
#
_symmetry.space_group_name_H-M   'P 1'
#
loop_
_entity.id
_entity.type
_entity.pdbx_description
1 polymer ?
#
loop_
_entity_poly.entity_id
_entity_poly.type
_entity_poly.pdbx_seq_one_letter_code
_entity_poly.pdbx_strand_id
1 'polypeptide(L)'
;MPDTLRINGQRLWNSLMELAQIGATDKGGVKRLTLTDLDRQGRDLVVGWAREAGMTVTVDKIGNVFMRRPGRDDSLPPVMTGSHIDTQPTGGKFDGNYGVLAGLEVVRTLNDQGIVTDAPIEVAFWTNEEGSRFVPVMMGSGVFCGAFSLETAYAAKDVEGKTVREELERIGYLGSEEPGRHPIGAYFEAHIEQGPVLEDANKVIGVVPAVMGLSWYDCTVSGMEAHAGPTPMGLRRDALQVATTIMQEVVAIANRYPPYGRGTVGMVQVFPNSRNVIPGQVKFSIDLRNVNDELLNTMHEEMLAFVARTRQETGLGIEIERVSYYPPCPFHPDCVNAVRAATEKLGYSTMDVVSGAGHDAIYTARVAPSGMIFVPCKDGISHNEIEDAQPAHLEAGCNVLLHAMLERAGVAKDAVREGEAASA
;
A
#
# COMPACT_ATOMS: atom_id res chain seq x y z
N MET A 1 14.34 7.06 27.87
CA MET A 1 12.96 6.59 27.61
C MET A 1 12.72 5.35 28.45
N PRO A 2 11.54 5.18 29.08
CA PRO A 2 11.23 3.92 29.75
C PRO A 2 11.20 2.80 28.68
N ASP A 3 12.02 1.78 28.87
CA ASP A 3 12.06 0.61 27.97
C ASP A 3 10.75 -0.19 27.98
N THR A 4 9.84 0.19 28.86
CA THR A 4 8.54 -0.43 29.11
C THR A 4 7.35 0.27 28.48
N LEU A 5 7.57 1.39 27.75
CA LEU A 5 6.44 2.13 27.13
C LEU A 5 5.71 1.23 26.12
N ARG A 6 4.41 1.12 26.29
CA ARG A 6 3.51 0.32 25.44
C ARG A 6 2.23 1.10 25.18
N ILE A 7 1.65 0.85 24.02
CA ILE A 7 0.34 1.38 23.64
C ILE A 7 -0.79 0.62 24.35
N ASN A 8 -2.01 1.14 24.26
CA ASN A 8 -3.20 0.42 24.69
C ASN A 8 -3.76 -0.41 23.54
N GLY A 9 -3.35 -1.70 23.46
CA GLY A 9 -3.75 -2.62 22.39
C GLY A 9 -5.27 -2.82 22.29
N GLN A 10 -5.97 -2.83 23.43
CA GLN A 10 -7.43 -2.97 23.43
C GLN A 10 -8.12 -1.72 22.84
N ARG A 11 -7.61 -0.52 23.12
CA ARG A 11 -8.14 0.72 22.54
C ARG A 11 -7.91 0.79 21.03
N LEU A 12 -6.73 0.39 20.56
CA LEU A 12 -6.44 0.24 19.13
C LEU A 12 -7.43 -0.72 18.47
N TRP A 13 -7.60 -1.91 19.04
CA TRP A 13 -8.53 -2.91 18.52
C TRP A 13 -9.97 -2.40 18.47
N ASN A 14 -10.44 -1.75 19.53
CA ASN A 14 -11.79 -1.21 19.57
C ASN A 14 -12.00 -0.12 18.50
N SER A 15 -11.01 0.77 18.30
CA SER A 15 -11.08 1.80 17.25
C SER A 15 -11.13 1.17 15.85
N LEU A 16 -10.35 0.11 15.59
CA LEU A 16 -10.41 -0.63 14.32
C LEU A 16 -11.78 -1.26 14.09
N MET A 17 -12.33 -1.92 15.11
CA MET A 17 -13.64 -2.57 15.02
C MET A 17 -14.78 -1.56 14.87
N GLU A 18 -14.69 -0.38 15.48
CA GLU A 18 -15.69 0.68 15.33
C GLU A 18 -15.63 1.28 13.91
N LEU A 19 -14.44 1.61 13.40
CA LEU A 19 -14.30 2.09 12.02
C LEU A 19 -14.77 1.05 11.00
N ALA A 20 -14.56 -0.24 11.26
CA ALA A 20 -14.99 -1.34 10.40
C ALA A 20 -16.52 -1.48 10.31
N GLN A 21 -17.32 -0.89 11.22
CA GLN A 21 -18.78 -0.87 11.09
C GLN A 21 -19.25 0.03 9.93
N ILE A 22 -18.45 1.04 9.57
CA ILE A 22 -18.78 1.95 8.47
C ILE A 22 -18.41 1.27 7.16
N GLY A 23 -19.40 0.76 6.45
CA GLY A 23 -19.25 -0.03 5.23
C GLY A 23 -19.10 -1.53 5.46
N ALA A 24 -19.43 -2.04 6.67
CA ALA A 24 -19.41 -3.47 6.97
C ALA A 24 -20.21 -4.28 5.95
N THR A 25 -19.68 -5.44 5.55
CA THR A 25 -20.32 -6.37 4.62
C THR A 25 -20.81 -7.61 5.34
N ASP A 26 -21.76 -8.33 4.74
CA ASP A 26 -22.34 -9.55 5.33
C ASP A 26 -21.31 -10.66 5.57
N LYS A 27 -20.18 -10.63 4.85
CA LYS A 27 -19.09 -11.59 4.98
C LYS A 27 -18.02 -11.16 5.99
N GLY A 28 -18.22 -10.03 6.66
CA GLY A 28 -17.33 -9.53 7.72
C GLY A 28 -16.21 -8.63 7.26
N GLY A 29 -16.16 -8.26 5.98
CA GLY A 29 -15.25 -7.26 5.43
C GLY A 29 -15.79 -5.82 5.50
N VAL A 30 -15.18 -4.93 4.73
CA VAL A 30 -15.54 -3.51 4.63
C VAL A 30 -15.55 -3.07 3.16
N LYS A 31 -16.60 -2.36 2.77
CA LYS A 31 -16.71 -1.67 1.48
C LYS A 31 -16.89 -0.17 1.73
N ARG A 32 -15.80 0.55 1.79
CA ARG A 32 -15.75 2.01 1.99
C ARG A 32 -14.92 2.64 0.88
N LEU A 33 -15.52 2.71 -0.31
CA LEU A 33 -14.85 3.29 -1.47
C LEU A 33 -14.62 4.78 -1.27
N THR A 34 -13.47 5.24 -1.73
CA THR A 34 -13.03 6.64 -1.57
C THR A 34 -14.09 7.64 -2.02
N LEU A 35 -14.20 8.75 -1.29
CA LEU A 35 -15.10 9.88 -1.56
C LEU A 35 -16.59 9.51 -1.66
N THR A 36 -17.00 8.36 -1.13
CA THR A 36 -18.42 8.03 -0.94
C THR A 36 -18.94 8.60 0.39
N ASP A 37 -20.25 8.50 0.64
CA ASP A 37 -20.84 8.89 1.93
C ASP A 37 -20.32 8.02 3.09
N LEU A 38 -19.98 6.75 2.82
CA LEU A 38 -19.32 5.87 3.81
C LEU A 38 -17.90 6.32 4.10
N ASP A 39 -17.12 6.73 3.08
CA ASP A 39 -15.78 7.29 3.29
C ASP A 39 -15.87 8.60 4.09
N ARG A 40 -16.83 9.48 3.77
CA ARG A 40 -17.09 10.66 4.59
C ARG A 40 -17.33 10.31 6.05
N GLN A 41 -18.19 9.35 6.35
CA GLN A 41 -18.47 8.92 7.72
C GLN A 41 -17.20 8.40 8.42
N GLY A 42 -16.38 7.59 7.72
CA GLY A 42 -15.10 7.11 8.23
C GLY A 42 -14.12 8.25 8.52
N ARG A 43 -14.00 9.21 7.62
CA ARG A 43 -13.18 10.42 7.79
C ARG A 43 -13.65 11.26 8.98
N ASP A 44 -14.95 11.51 9.08
CA ASP A 44 -15.54 12.29 10.18
C ASP A 44 -15.29 11.62 11.53
N LEU A 45 -15.37 10.27 11.61
CA LEU A 45 -15.09 9.50 12.81
C LEU A 45 -13.62 9.63 13.23
N VAL A 46 -12.68 9.38 12.33
CA VAL A 46 -11.24 9.47 12.61
C VAL A 46 -10.83 10.89 12.99
N VAL A 47 -11.33 11.90 12.28
CA VAL A 47 -11.11 13.32 12.59
C VAL A 47 -11.69 13.69 13.95
N GLY A 48 -12.87 13.14 14.30
CA GLY A 48 -13.46 13.31 15.62
C GLY A 48 -12.53 12.81 16.73
N TRP A 49 -12.04 11.59 16.62
CA TRP A 49 -11.09 11.01 17.58
C TRP A 49 -9.76 11.77 17.69
N ALA A 50 -9.26 12.30 16.57
CA ALA A 50 -8.05 13.12 16.59
C ALA A 50 -8.25 14.42 17.37
N ARG A 51 -9.39 15.09 17.18
CA ARG A 51 -9.76 16.29 17.94
C ARG A 51 -9.95 16.01 19.42
N GLU A 52 -10.58 14.89 19.78
CA GLU A 52 -10.69 14.43 21.17
C GLU A 52 -9.32 14.15 21.80
N ALA A 53 -8.35 13.69 21.00
CA ALA A 53 -6.95 13.53 21.43
C ALA A 53 -6.15 14.86 21.46
N GLY A 54 -6.79 16.00 21.23
CA GLY A 54 -6.16 17.33 21.25
C GLY A 54 -5.34 17.69 20.03
N MET A 55 -5.53 16.98 18.91
CA MET A 55 -4.81 17.26 17.66
C MET A 55 -5.50 18.38 16.86
N THR A 56 -4.70 19.18 16.17
CA THR A 56 -5.20 20.07 15.12
C THR A 56 -5.34 19.32 13.82
N VAL A 57 -6.37 19.62 13.02
CA VAL A 57 -6.69 18.92 11.78
C VAL A 57 -6.68 19.88 10.62
N THR A 58 -5.92 19.56 9.58
CA THR A 58 -5.90 20.30 8.32
C THR A 58 -6.19 19.33 7.16
N VAL A 59 -6.71 19.89 6.06
CA VAL A 59 -7.06 19.14 4.86
C VAL A 59 -6.51 19.87 3.66
N ASP A 60 -5.81 19.14 2.80
CA ASP A 60 -5.31 19.70 1.56
C ASP A 60 -6.33 19.65 0.41
N LYS A 61 -6.00 20.25 -0.73
CA LYS A 61 -6.90 20.36 -1.88
C LYS A 61 -7.26 19.00 -2.51
N ILE A 62 -6.45 17.96 -2.34
CA ILE A 62 -6.80 16.60 -2.80
C ILE A 62 -7.52 15.79 -1.72
N GLY A 63 -7.81 16.40 -0.56
CA GLY A 63 -8.56 15.76 0.51
C GLY A 63 -7.72 14.87 1.43
N ASN A 64 -6.39 14.93 1.35
CA ASN A 64 -5.54 14.33 2.36
C ASN A 64 -5.77 15.03 3.70
N VAL A 65 -5.80 14.27 4.77
CA VAL A 65 -6.05 14.79 6.12
C VAL A 65 -4.80 14.64 6.96
N PHE A 66 -4.40 15.74 7.61
CA PHE A 66 -3.25 15.80 8.51
C PHE A 66 -3.73 16.15 9.91
N MET A 67 -3.41 15.30 10.87
CA MET A 67 -3.77 15.42 12.28
C MET A 67 -2.48 15.62 13.08
N ARG A 68 -2.25 16.83 13.62
CA ARG A 68 -1.00 17.25 14.23
C ARG A 68 -1.13 17.38 15.73
N ARG A 69 -0.24 16.70 16.45
CA ARG A 69 0.05 16.90 17.86
C ARG A 69 1.29 17.78 17.99
N PRO A 70 1.25 18.91 18.74
CA PRO A 70 2.39 19.79 18.88
C PRO A 70 3.57 19.10 19.58
N GLY A 71 4.79 19.50 19.21
CA GLY A 71 6.03 19.20 19.89
C GLY A 71 6.43 20.32 20.86
N ARG A 72 7.61 20.19 21.45
CA ARG A 72 8.24 21.28 22.20
C ARG A 72 8.65 22.43 21.26
N ASP A 73 9.05 22.08 20.05
CA ASP A 73 9.43 23.02 18.99
C ASP A 73 8.60 22.73 17.74
N ASP A 74 7.53 23.49 17.56
CA ASP A 74 6.63 23.35 16.43
C ASP A 74 7.19 23.84 15.08
N SER A 75 8.39 24.46 15.09
CA SER A 75 9.12 24.85 13.89
C SER A 75 9.87 23.69 13.23
N LEU A 76 10.07 22.59 13.96
CA LEU A 76 10.70 21.39 13.44
C LEU A 76 9.73 20.66 12.50
N PRO A 77 10.24 20.04 11.42
CA PRO A 77 9.43 19.16 10.57
C PRO A 77 8.87 17.99 11.41
N PRO A 78 7.57 17.68 11.28
CA PRO A 78 6.94 16.63 12.06
C PRO A 78 7.47 15.24 11.69
N VAL A 79 7.47 14.34 12.67
CA VAL A 79 7.53 12.90 12.39
C VAL A 79 6.12 12.43 12.10
N MET A 80 5.89 12.02 10.88
CA MET A 80 4.58 11.65 10.37
C MET A 80 4.44 10.13 10.32
N THR A 81 3.25 9.65 10.60
CA THR A 81 2.79 8.31 10.25
C THR A 81 1.45 8.39 9.53
N GLY A 82 1.12 7.38 8.78
CA GLY A 82 -0.17 7.37 8.08
C GLY A 82 -0.34 6.16 7.20
N SER A 83 -1.46 6.11 6.53
CA SER A 83 -1.88 5.17 5.51
C SER A 83 -3.17 5.69 4.88
N HIS A 84 -4.14 4.82 4.57
CA HIS A 84 -5.43 5.18 4.00
C HIS A 84 -6.60 4.60 4.82
N ILE A 85 -7.81 5.08 4.56
CA ILE A 85 -9.03 4.53 5.14
C ILE A 85 -10.08 4.13 4.09
N ASP A 86 -9.84 4.42 2.82
CA ASP A 86 -10.63 3.83 1.74
C ASP A 86 -10.27 2.35 1.56
N THR A 87 -11.18 1.57 1.00
CA THR A 87 -11.03 0.12 0.86
C THR A 87 -11.35 -0.34 -0.56
N GLN A 88 -10.94 -1.56 -0.89
CA GLN A 88 -11.44 -2.27 -2.05
C GLN A 88 -12.96 -2.51 -1.97
N PRO A 89 -13.66 -2.81 -3.10
CA PRO A 89 -15.08 -3.17 -3.08
C PRO A 89 -15.41 -4.39 -2.22
N THR A 90 -14.42 -5.28 -2.04
CA THR A 90 -14.46 -6.46 -1.18
C THR A 90 -13.27 -6.43 -0.23
N GLY A 91 -13.07 -5.30 0.46
CA GLY A 91 -11.92 -5.06 1.33
C GLY A 91 -12.03 -5.69 2.69
N GLY A 92 -10.91 -5.68 3.41
CA GLY A 92 -10.81 -6.12 4.79
C GLY A 92 -11.02 -4.99 5.80
N LYS A 93 -10.73 -5.28 7.07
CA LYS A 93 -10.89 -4.33 8.19
C LYS A 93 -9.59 -3.59 8.50
N PHE A 94 -8.44 -4.13 8.08
CA PHE A 94 -7.13 -3.73 8.57
C PHE A 94 -6.28 -3.02 7.53
N ASP A 95 -6.46 -3.38 6.25
CA ASP A 95 -5.77 -2.78 5.11
C ASP A 95 -5.91 -1.26 5.14
N GLY A 96 -4.77 -0.54 5.21
CA GLY A 96 -4.69 0.90 5.40
C GLY A 96 -5.19 1.44 6.75
N ASN A 97 -6.37 1.00 7.17
CA ASN A 97 -7.01 1.44 8.41
C ASN A 97 -6.11 1.25 9.63
N TYR A 98 -5.36 0.14 9.65
CA TYR A 98 -4.43 -0.15 10.74
C TYR A 98 -3.36 0.93 10.88
N GLY A 99 -2.70 1.36 9.79
CA GLY A 99 -1.65 2.36 9.84
C GLY A 99 -2.13 3.71 10.39
N VAL A 100 -3.31 4.15 9.97
CA VAL A 100 -3.92 5.38 10.46
C VAL A 100 -4.27 5.29 11.94
N LEU A 101 -4.94 4.21 12.37
CA LEU A 101 -5.37 4.06 13.76
C LEU A 101 -4.23 3.70 14.70
N ALA A 102 -3.17 3.04 14.23
CA ALA A 102 -1.93 2.87 14.97
C ALA A 102 -1.27 4.22 15.26
N GLY A 103 -1.22 5.13 14.28
CA GLY A 103 -0.74 6.50 14.48
C GLY A 103 -1.55 7.26 15.52
N LEU A 104 -2.87 7.18 15.46
CA LEU A 104 -3.75 7.80 16.46
C LEU A 104 -3.52 7.21 17.86
N GLU A 105 -3.33 5.90 17.97
CA GLU A 105 -3.05 5.24 19.25
C GLU A 105 -1.67 5.63 19.81
N VAL A 106 -0.66 5.85 18.96
CA VAL A 106 0.62 6.43 19.37
C VAL A 106 0.39 7.78 20.04
N VAL A 107 -0.38 8.68 19.42
CA VAL A 107 -0.68 10.02 20.00
C VAL A 107 -1.43 9.90 21.32
N ARG A 108 -2.45 9.05 21.40
CA ARG A 108 -3.21 8.81 22.65
C ARG A 108 -2.30 8.29 23.75
N THR A 109 -1.39 7.38 23.44
CA THR A 109 -0.42 6.84 24.40
C THR A 109 0.54 7.93 24.91
N LEU A 110 1.05 8.78 24.03
CA LEU A 110 1.90 9.91 24.43
C LEU A 110 1.15 10.87 25.35
N ASN A 111 -0.14 11.10 25.10
CA ASN A 111 -0.97 11.93 25.96
C ASN A 111 -1.21 11.30 27.35
N ASP A 112 -1.55 10.00 27.38
CA ASP A 112 -1.78 9.26 28.64
C ASP A 112 -0.55 9.25 29.54
N GLN A 113 0.65 9.24 28.94
CA GLN A 113 1.92 9.22 29.66
C GLN A 113 2.54 10.61 29.88
N GLY A 114 1.88 11.67 29.43
CA GLY A 114 2.40 13.04 29.53
C GLY A 114 3.73 13.27 28.80
N ILE A 115 4.03 12.45 27.78
CA ILE A 115 5.29 12.55 27.02
C ILE A 115 5.20 13.70 26.01
N VAL A 116 6.16 14.63 26.10
CA VAL A 116 6.34 15.71 25.11
C VAL A 116 7.50 15.33 24.18
N THR A 117 7.26 15.39 22.89
CA THR A 117 8.30 15.16 21.87
C THR A 117 9.00 16.46 21.49
N ASP A 118 10.24 16.42 21.02
CA ASP A 118 10.93 17.61 20.53
C ASP A 118 10.27 18.12 19.25
N ALA A 119 10.14 17.27 18.23
CA ALA A 119 9.40 17.57 17.01
C ALA A 119 7.91 17.21 17.17
N PRO A 120 7.01 17.84 16.39
CA PRO A 120 5.61 17.46 16.33
C PRO A 120 5.43 16.02 15.82
N ILE A 121 4.32 15.40 16.22
CA ILE A 121 3.86 14.12 15.69
C ILE A 121 2.64 14.36 14.80
N GLU A 122 2.62 13.79 13.63
CA GLU A 122 1.48 13.86 12.73
C GLU A 122 0.98 12.48 12.33
N VAL A 123 -0.34 12.39 12.17
CA VAL A 123 -1.01 11.24 11.57
C VAL A 123 -1.72 11.71 10.32
N ALA A 124 -1.43 11.08 9.19
CA ALA A 124 -2.07 11.39 7.93
C ALA A 124 -2.95 10.23 7.45
N PHE A 125 -4.01 10.55 6.72
CA PHE A 125 -4.61 9.56 5.83
C PHE A 125 -4.77 10.13 4.42
N TRP A 126 -4.35 9.31 3.46
CA TRP A 126 -4.24 9.67 2.06
C TRP A 126 -5.52 9.35 1.29
N THR A 127 -5.88 10.21 0.35
CA THR A 127 -7.10 10.06 -0.45
C THR A 127 -6.88 9.10 -1.61
N ASN A 128 -7.79 8.11 -1.76
CA ASN A 128 -7.82 7.19 -2.91
C ASN A 128 -6.50 6.43 -3.09
N GLU A 129 -6.03 5.79 -2.02
CA GLU A 129 -4.87 4.92 -2.11
C GLU A 129 -5.17 3.70 -2.97
N GLU A 130 -6.28 3.05 -2.72
CA GLU A 130 -6.71 1.79 -3.33
C GLU A 130 -6.97 1.87 -4.85
N GLY A 131 -7.30 3.05 -5.35
CA GLY A 131 -7.58 3.25 -6.78
C GLY A 131 -8.82 2.54 -7.31
N SER A 132 -9.62 1.94 -6.42
CA SER A 132 -10.77 1.11 -6.82
C SER A 132 -11.97 1.90 -7.33
N ARG A 133 -12.07 3.18 -7.01
CA ARG A 133 -13.10 4.08 -7.58
C ARG A 133 -12.51 5.02 -8.62
N PHE A 134 -11.36 5.60 -8.36
CA PHE A 134 -10.67 6.52 -9.27
C PHE A 134 -9.24 6.04 -9.49
N VAL A 135 -8.75 6.15 -10.73
CA VAL A 135 -7.35 5.90 -11.07
C VAL A 135 -6.60 7.21 -11.24
N PRO A 136 -5.32 7.27 -10.89
CA PRO A 136 -4.44 6.18 -10.45
C PRO A 136 -4.60 5.80 -8.96
N VAL A 137 -4.03 4.67 -8.57
CA VAL A 137 -3.82 4.27 -7.17
C VAL A 137 -2.89 5.24 -6.45
N MET A 138 -2.90 5.27 -5.10
CA MET A 138 -2.07 6.17 -4.27
C MET A 138 -2.20 7.64 -4.72
N MET A 139 -3.41 8.06 -5.10
CA MET A 139 -3.64 9.36 -5.73
C MET A 139 -3.28 10.50 -4.78
N GLY A 140 -3.72 10.44 -3.53
CA GLY A 140 -3.53 11.50 -2.55
C GLY A 140 -2.07 11.75 -2.23
N SER A 141 -1.31 10.71 -1.90
CA SER A 141 0.13 10.80 -1.66
C SER A 141 0.91 11.16 -2.93
N GLY A 142 0.47 10.64 -4.08
CA GLY A 142 1.09 10.96 -5.38
C GLY A 142 0.95 12.42 -5.75
N VAL A 143 -0.22 13.06 -5.53
CA VAL A 143 -0.40 14.50 -5.74
C VAL A 143 0.41 15.30 -4.72
N PHE A 144 0.39 14.88 -3.44
CA PHE A 144 1.16 15.53 -2.38
C PHE A 144 2.65 15.55 -2.68
N CYS A 145 3.20 14.45 -3.19
CA CYS A 145 4.63 14.34 -3.52
C CYS A 145 4.99 14.79 -4.94
N GLY A 146 4.04 15.34 -5.70
CA GLY A 146 4.27 15.88 -7.04
C GLY A 146 4.44 14.83 -8.14
N ALA A 147 4.03 13.57 -7.89
CA ALA A 147 4.02 12.51 -8.91
C ALA A 147 2.86 12.69 -9.90
N PHE A 148 1.75 13.22 -9.43
CA PHE A 148 0.57 13.56 -10.24
C PHE A 148 0.24 15.04 -10.06
N SER A 149 -0.26 15.70 -11.12
CA SER A 149 -0.79 17.05 -10.97
C SER A 149 -2.17 17.02 -10.31
N LEU A 150 -2.48 18.08 -9.55
CA LEU A 150 -3.79 18.23 -8.91
C LEU A 150 -4.92 18.27 -9.97
N GLU A 151 -4.67 18.91 -11.11
CA GLU A 151 -5.62 18.99 -12.21
C GLU A 151 -5.94 17.63 -12.80
N THR A 152 -4.92 16.79 -13.01
CA THR A 152 -5.11 15.42 -13.51
C THR A 152 -5.92 14.59 -12.51
N ALA A 153 -5.59 14.67 -11.22
CA ALA A 153 -6.33 13.98 -10.18
C ALA A 153 -7.80 14.44 -10.09
N TYR A 154 -8.04 15.74 -10.15
CA TYR A 154 -9.40 16.30 -10.14
C TYR A 154 -10.26 15.85 -11.32
N ALA A 155 -9.64 15.66 -12.50
CA ALA A 155 -10.32 15.24 -13.72
C ALA A 155 -10.60 13.74 -13.79
N ALA A 156 -10.00 12.93 -12.90
CA ALA A 156 -10.24 11.49 -12.85
C ALA A 156 -11.72 11.20 -12.57
N LYS A 157 -12.29 10.25 -13.31
CA LYS A 157 -13.72 9.91 -13.26
C LYS A 157 -13.92 8.48 -12.83
N ASP A 158 -14.98 8.29 -12.06
CA ASP A 158 -15.50 6.95 -11.76
C ASP A 158 -16.37 6.40 -12.92
N VAL A 159 -16.88 5.19 -12.73
CA VAL A 159 -17.72 4.51 -13.72
C VAL A 159 -19.07 5.20 -13.97
N GLU A 160 -19.51 6.08 -13.08
CA GLU A 160 -20.71 6.90 -13.22
C GLU A 160 -20.42 8.27 -13.88
N GLY A 161 -19.14 8.56 -14.14
CA GLY A 161 -18.68 9.81 -14.73
C GLY A 161 -18.49 10.96 -13.75
N LYS A 162 -18.59 10.73 -12.44
CA LYS A 162 -18.33 11.72 -11.38
C LYS A 162 -16.82 11.93 -11.25
N THR A 163 -16.42 13.19 -11.09
CA THR A 163 -15.01 13.54 -10.91
C THR A 163 -14.58 13.53 -9.45
N VAL A 164 -13.29 13.34 -9.21
CA VAL A 164 -12.69 13.47 -7.86
C VAL A 164 -13.01 14.84 -7.25
N ARG A 165 -12.90 15.92 -8.04
CA ARG A 165 -13.19 17.27 -7.55
C ARG A 165 -14.63 17.41 -7.07
N GLU A 166 -15.62 17.01 -7.91
CA GLU A 166 -17.03 17.07 -7.56
C GLU A 166 -17.34 16.30 -6.28
N GLU A 167 -16.73 15.11 -6.12
CA GLU A 167 -16.96 14.27 -4.96
C GLU A 167 -16.28 14.83 -3.70
N LEU A 168 -15.08 15.41 -3.79
CA LEU A 168 -14.44 16.13 -2.67
C LEU A 168 -15.30 17.32 -2.18
N GLU A 169 -15.85 18.11 -3.13
CA GLU A 169 -16.77 19.21 -2.82
C GLU A 169 -18.04 18.68 -2.15
N ARG A 170 -18.63 17.60 -2.71
CA ARG A 170 -19.89 17.00 -2.21
C ARG A 170 -19.76 16.48 -0.79
N ILE A 171 -18.67 15.79 -0.46
CA ILE A 171 -18.47 15.25 0.90
C ILE A 171 -17.87 16.26 1.88
N GLY A 172 -17.48 17.45 1.42
CA GLY A 172 -16.92 18.52 2.25
C GLY A 172 -15.46 18.31 2.66
N TYR A 173 -14.70 17.54 1.88
CA TYR A 173 -13.27 17.30 2.10
C TYR A 173 -12.35 17.95 1.04
N LEU A 174 -12.87 18.88 0.24
CA LEU A 174 -12.02 19.77 -0.54
C LEU A 174 -11.37 20.78 0.41
N GLY A 175 -10.12 20.53 0.78
CA GLY A 175 -9.40 21.41 1.71
C GLY A 175 -8.82 22.66 1.06
N SER A 176 -8.18 23.49 1.87
CA SER A 176 -7.60 24.77 1.43
C SER A 176 -6.08 24.74 1.29
N GLU A 177 -5.40 23.76 1.89
CA GLU A 177 -3.95 23.68 1.83
C GLU A 177 -3.46 23.21 0.46
N GLU A 178 -2.37 23.80 -0.01
CA GLU A 178 -1.72 23.33 -1.25
C GLU A 178 -0.99 22.01 -0.97
N PRO A 179 -1.26 20.92 -1.75
CA PRO A 179 -0.51 19.68 -1.61
C PRO A 179 1.00 19.90 -1.75
N GLY A 180 1.78 19.16 -0.95
CA GLY A 180 3.23 19.19 -1.01
C GLY A 180 3.91 20.39 -0.31
N ARG A 181 3.17 21.28 0.29
CA ARG A 181 3.74 22.38 1.10
C ARG A 181 3.95 22.03 2.57
N HIS A 182 3.43 20.91 2.98
CA HIS A 182 3.53 20.41 4.34
C HIS A 182 4.88 19.69 4.52
N PRO A 183 5.77 20.15 5.42
CA PRO A 183 7.07 19.52 5.60
C PRO A 183 6.92 18.16 6.31
N ILE A 184 7.76 17.19 5.95
CA ILE A 184 7.87 15.89 6.62
C ILE A 184 9.32 15.68 7.05
N GLY A 185 9.57 15.45 8.35
CA GLY A 185 10.89 15.15 8.88
C GLY A 185 11.27 13.68 8.73
N ALA A 186 10.32 12.79 8.97
CA ALA A 186 10.37 11.36 8.70
C ALA A 186 8.94 10.82 8.55
N TYR A 187 8.77 9.76 7.78
CA TYR A 187 7.47 9.09 7.58
C TYR A 187 7.56 7.61 7.93
N PHE A 188 6.57 7.12 8.65
CA PHE A 188 6.42 5.69 8.93
C PHE A 188 5.02 5.22 8.54
N GLU A 189 4.94 4.01 7.97
CA GLU A 189 3.66 3.37 7.67
C GLU A 189 3.62 1.98 8.28
N ALA A 190 2.73 1.78 9.26
CA ALA A 190 2.43 0.46 9.79
C ALA A 190 1.32 -0.18 8.94
N HIS A 191 1.51 -1.41 8.51
CA HIS A 191 0.59 -2.09 7.62
C HIS A 191 0.52 -3.60 7.90
N ILE A 192 -0.54 -4.26 7.49
CA ILE A 192 -0.53 -5.72 7.38
C ILE A 192 0.34 -6.15 6.20
N GLU A 193 0.97 -7.31 6.26
CA GLU A 193 1.88 -7.77 5.20
C GLU A 193 1.21 -7.95 3.84
N GLN A 194 -0.09 -8.26 3.83
CA GLN A 194 -0.85 -8.64 2.63
C GLN A 194 -0.24 -9.87 1.91
N GLY A 195 0.53 -10.64 2.63
CA GLY A 195 1.23 -11.84 2.17
C GLY A 195 1.45 -12.82 3.32
N PRO A 196 1.88 -14.06 3.02
CA PRO A 196 1.96 -15.14 4.01
C PRO A 196 3.35 -15.29 4.66
N VAL A 197 4.35 -14.45 4.34
CA VAL A 197 5.77 -14.71 4.66
C VAL A 197 6.03 -14.65 6.18
N LEU A 198 5.47 -13.65 6.87
CA LEU A 198 5.62 -13.52 8.32
C LEU A 198 4.93 -14.66 9.08
N GLU A 199 3.73 -15.03 8.64
CA GLU A 199 2.97 -16.12 9.25
C GLU A 199 3.68 -17.47 9.03
N ASP A 200 4.11 -17.77 7.80
CA ASP A 200 4.88 -18.99 7.46
C ASP A 200 6.20 -19.07 8.26
N ALA A 201 6.89 -17.95 8.42
CA ALA A 201 8.13 -17.87 9.20
C ALA A 201 7.90 -17.76 10.73
N ASN A 202 6.66 -17.71 11.20
CA ASN A 202 6.28 -17.47 12.60
C ASN A 202 6.99 -16.23 13.20
N LYS A 203 6.91 -15.12 12.46
CA LYS A 203 7.46 -13.81 12.86
C LYS A 203 6.34 -12.82 13.12
N VAL A 204 6.57 -11.93 14.09
CA VAL A 204 5.58 -10.94 14.53
C VAL A 204 5.77 -9.61 13.81
N ILE A 205 7.00 -9.24 13.49
CA ILE A 205 7.34 -7.96 12.85
C ILE A 205 8.13 -8.19 11.57
N GLY A 206 7.66 -7.59 10.49
CA GLY A 206 8.41 -7.41 9.25
C GLY A 206 9.07 -6.03 9.23
N VAL A 207 10.40 -5.98 9.21
CA VAL A 207 11.13 -4.75 8.88
C VAL A 207 11.15 -4.63 7.37
N VAL A 208 10.60 -3.54 6.82
CA VAL A 208 10.46 -3.40 5.36
C VAL A 208 11.59 -2.55 4.80
N PRO A 209 12.58 -3.15 4.11
CA PRO A 209 13.71 -2.39 3.55
C PRO A 209 13.37 -1.73 2.21
N ALA A 210 12.38 -2.24 1.48
CA ALA A 210 12.02 -1.74 0.16
C ALA A 210 10.63 -2.23 -0.27
N VAL A 211 10.09 -1.57 -1.30
CA VAL A 211 8.94 -2.05 -2.09
C VAL A 211 9.44 -2.51 -3.46
N MET A 212 8.89 -3.61 -3.97
CA MET A 212 9.21 -4.12 -5.30
C MET A 212 8.81 -3.14 -6.39
N GLY A 213 9.64 -3.04 -7.42
CA GLY A 213 9.24 -2.46 -8.69
C GLY A 213 8.35 -3.43 -9.47
N LEU A 214 7.56 -2.87 -10.37
CA LEU A 214 6.67 -3.64 -11.24
C LEU A 214 6.72 -3.16 -12.68
N SER A 215 6.44 -4.08 -13.59
CA SER A 215 6.20 -3.80 -15.00
C SER A 215 4.97 -4.58 -15.46
N TRP A 216 3.97 -3.87 -15.98
CA TRP A 216 2.78 -4.47 -16.55
C TRP A 216 2.77 -4.37 -18.06
N TYR A 217 2.25 -5.41 -18.70
CA TYR A 217 2.15 -5.48 -20.15
C TYR A 217 0.81 -6.01 -20.57
N ASP A 218 0.33 -5.54 -21.72
CA ASP A 218 -0.71 -6.15 -22.51
C ASP A 218 -0.08 -6.89 -23.68
N CYS A 219 -0.45 -8.15 -23.87
CA CYS A 219 0.04 -8.98 -24.96
C CYS A 219 -1.13 -9.51 -25.78
N THR A 220 -1.03 -9.38 -27.11
CA THR A 220 -2.00 -9.89 -28.07
C THR A 220 -1.31 -10.83 -29.04
N VAL A 221 -1.78 -12.08 -29.09
CA VAL A 221 -1.35 -13.06 -30.09
C VAL A 221 -2.45 -13.24 -31.11
N SER A 222 -2.10 -13.11 -32.42
CA SER A 222 -3.02 -13.20 -33.55
C SER A 222 -2.64 -14.35 -34.48
N GLY A 223 -3.54 -15.28 -34.64
CA GLY A 223 -3.45 -16.43 -35.53
C GLY A 223 -4.58 -16.47 -36.57
N MET A 224 -5.29 -17.60 -36.68
CA MET A 224 -6.42 -17.76 -37.61
C MET A 224 -7.41 -18.78 -37.04
N GLU A 225 -8.68 -18.39 -36.97
CA GLU A 225 -9.76 -19.30 -36.64
C GLU A 225 -9.92 -20.38 -37.70
N ALA A 226 -10.06 -21.62 -37.28
CA ALA A 226 -10.38 -22.74 -38.15
C ALA A 226 -11.13 -23.84 -37.40
N HIS A 227 -11.79 -24.73 -38.10
CA HIS A 227 -12.47 -25.86 -37.48
C HIS A 227 -11.47 -26.85 -36.86
N ALA A 228 -11.62 -27.15 -35.58
CA ALA A 228 -10.67 -27.95 -34.83
C ALA A 228 -10.53 -29.40 -35.32
N GLY A 229 -11.58 -30.01 -35.89
CA GLY A 229 -11.58 -31.38 -36.40
C GLY A 229 -10.81 -31.55 -37.71
N PRO A 230 -11.25 -30.91 -38.81
CA PRO A 230 -10.65 -31.12 -40.15
C PRO A 230 -9.31 -30.42 -40.35
N THR A 231 -8.89 -29.49 -39.50
CA THR A 231 -7.63 -28.76 -39.68
C THR A 231 -6.45 -29.55 -39.08
N PRO A 232 -5.52 -30.10 -39.87
CA PRO A 232 -4.37 -30.83 -39.40
C PRO A 232 -3.44 -29.97 -38.52
N MET A 233 -2.75 -30.57 -37.54
CA MET A 233 -1.90 -29.86 -36.59
C MET A 233 -0.86 -28.98 -37.28
N GLY A 234 -0.17 -29.44 -38.28
CA GLY A 234 0.89 -28.71 -39.00
C GLY A 234 0.41 -27.50 -39.83
N LEU A 235 -0.91 -27.34 -40.02
CA LEU A 235 -1.53 -26.24 -40.79
C LEU A 235 -2.23 -25.21 -39.90
N ARG A 236 -2.20 -25.40 -38.56
CA ARG A 236 -2.86 -24.52 -37.61
C ARG A 236 -2.05 -23.26 -37.39
N ARG A 237 -2.77 -22.15 -37.25
CA ARG A 237 -2.27 -20.86 -36.77
C ARG A 237 -2.94 -20.56 -35.42
N ASP A 238 -2.68 -21.42 -34.44
CA ASP A 238 -3.36 -21.44 -33.15
C ASP A 238 -2.76 -20.38 -32.20
N ALA A 239 -3.52 -19.29 -32.00
CA ALA A 239 -3.09 -18.19 -31.14
C ALA A 239 -2.99 -18.61 -29.67
N LEU A 240 -3.83 -19.54 -29.18
CA LEU A 240 -3.84 -19.96 -27.79
C LEU A 240 -2.62 -20.82 -27.48
N GLN A 241 -2.21 -21.71 -28.38
CA GLN A 241 -0.99 -22.51 -28.17
C GLN A 241 0.25 -21.61 -28.03
N VAL A 242 0.37 -20.58 -28.88
CA VAL A 242 1.48 -19.63 -28.80
C VAL A 242 1.39 -18.76 -27.55
N ALA A 243 0.20 -18.27 -27.20
CA ALA A 243 0.00 -17.48 -25.99
C ALA A 243 0.37 -18.27 -24.72
N THR A 244 -0.03 -19.54 -24.62
CA THR A 244 0.34 -20.39 -23.45
C THR A 244 1.85 -20.59 -23.34
N THR A 245 2.59 -20.66 -24.43
CA THR A 245 4.05 -20.76 -24.43
C THR A 245 4.68 -19.48 -23.83
N ILE A 246 4.17 -18.29 -24.19
CA ILE A 246 4.62 -17.03 -23.61
C ILE A 246 4.25 -16.94 -22.13
N MET A 247 3.04 -17.34 -21.74
CA MET A 247 2.58 -17.35 -20.34
C MET A 247 3.46 -18.24 -19.47
N GLN A 248 3.88 -19.41 -19.97
CA GLN A 248 4.83 -20.30 -19.27
C GLN A 248 6.20 -19.64 -19.11
N GLU A 249 6.69 -18.94 -20.14
CA GLU A 249 7.97 -18.24 -20.06
C GLU A 249 7.95 -17.10 -19.05
N VAL A 250 6.84 -16.37 -18.91
CA VAL A 250 6.69 -15.32 -17.88
C VAL A 250 6.98 -15.90 -16.47
N VAL A 251 6.43 -17.04 -16.16
CA VAL A 251 6.67 -17.74 -14.89
C VAL A 251 8.11 -18.28 -14.81
N ALA A 252 8.64 -18.81 -15.90
CA ALA A 252 10.01 -19.30 -15.98
C ALA A 252 11.04 -18.18 -15.75
N ILE A 253 10.81 -17.00 -16.35
CA ILE A 253 11.63 -15.80 -16.10
C ILE A 253 11.65 -15.48 -14.60
N ALA A 254 10.49 -15.36 -13.96
CA ALA A 254 10.41 -15.03 -12.55
C ALA A 254 11.20 -16.04 -11.67
N ASN A 255 11.10 -17.33 -11.97
CA ASN A 255 11.79 -18.39 -11.24
C ASN A 255 13.32 -18.39 -11.43
N ARG A 256 13.86 -17.68 -12.42
CA ARG A 256 15.31 -17.48 -12.59
C ARG A 256 15.91 -16.45 -11.63
N TYR A 257 15.08 -15.65 -10.98
CA TYR A 257 15.50 -14.53 -10.12
C TYR A 257 14.97 -14.65 -8.67
N PRO A 258 15.24 -15.80 -7.97
CA PRO A 258 14.86 -15.94 -6.57
C PRO A 258 15.67 -14.99 -5.68
N PRO A 259 15.18 -14.59 -4.50
CA PRO A 259 13.86 -14.92 -3.96
C PRO A 259 12.77 -13.92 -4.39
N TYR A 260 13.10 -12.87 -5.14
CA TYR A 260 12.22 -11.73 -5.37
C TYR A 260 11.62 -11.64 -6.78
N GLY A 261 12.02 -12.48 -7.72
CA GLY A 261 11.36 -12.55 -9.02
C GLY A 261 9.90 -12.95 -8.89
N ARG A 262 8.98 -12.17 -9.47
CA ARG A 262 7.55 -12.49 -9.59
C ARG A 262 7.12 -12.35 -11.04
N GLY A 263 6.34 -13.29 -11.52
CA GLY A 263 5.77 -13.28 -12.87
C GLY A 263 4.37 -13.88 -12.85
N THR A 264 3.38 -13.10 -13.27
CA THR A 264 1.98 -13.48 -13.21
C THR A 264 1.28 -13.13 -14.52
N VAL A 265 0.37 -14.01 -14.97
CA VAL A 265 -0.62 -13.73 -15.98
C VAL A 265 -1.98 -13.70 -15.30
N GLY A 266 -2.51 -12.50 -15.09
CA GLY A 266 -3.73 -12.30 -14.30
C GLY A 266 -5.01 -12.27 -15.11
N MET A 267 -4.92 -11.96 -16.42
CA MET A 267 -6.10 -11.83 -17.31
C MET A 267 -5.83 -12.56 -18.63
N VAL A 268 -6.81 -13.32 -19.10
CA VAL A 268 -6.76 -14.00 -20.40
C VAL A 268 -8.11 -13.92 -21.10
N GLN A 269 -8.11 -13.49 -22.35
CA GLN A 269 -9.29 -13.45 -23.20
C GLN A 269 -8.99 -14.23 -24.49
N VAL A 270 -9.85 -15.18 -24.83
CA VAL A 270 -9.71 -16.05 -25.99
C VAL A 270 -10.84 -15.77 -27.00
N PHE A 271 -10.52 -15.65 -28.26
CA PHE A 271 -11.48 -15.41 -29.34
C PHE A 271 -11.36 -16.48 -30.44
N PRO A 272 -12.50 -17.04 -30.90
CA PRO A 272 -13.89 -16.77 -30.55
C PRO A 272 -14.36 -17.54 -29.30
N ASN A 273 -13.50 -18.24 -28.58
CA ASN A 273 -13.81 -19.00 -27.33
C ASN A 273 -14.90 -20.06 -27.56
N SER A 274 -14.72 -20.90 -28.57
CA SER A 274 -15.63 -21.98 -28.94
C SER A 274 -14.92 -23.33 -28.94
N ARG A 275 -15.60 -24.40 -28.44
CA ARG A 275 -15.00 -25.72 -28.21
C ARG A 275 -14.39 -26.39 -29.44
N ASN A 276 -14.93 -26.12 -30.61
CA ASN A 276 -14.53 -26.76 -31.88
C ASN A 276 -13.90 -25.79 -32.86
N VAL A 277 -13.44 -24.62 -32.39
CA VAL A 277 -12.76 -23.61 -33.19
C VAL A 277 -11.36 -23.39 -32.64
N ILE A 278 -10.35 -23.43 -33.49
CA ILE A 278 -8.98 -23.04 -33.18
C ILE A 278 -9.00 -21.53 -32.91
N PRO A 279 -8.48 -21.07 -31.74
CA PRO A 279 -8.49 -19.64 -31.42
C PRO A 279 -7.66 -18.79 -32.39
N GLY A 280 -8.29 -17.77 -32.94
CA GLY A 280 -7.64 -16.80 -33.83
C GLY A 280 -6.98 -15.64 -33.12
N GLN A 281 -7.41 -15.32 -31.90
CA GLN A 281 -6.79 -14.26 -31.12
C GLN A 281 -6.82 -14.60 -29.60
N VAL A 282 -5.73 -14.24 -28.91
CA VAL A 282 -5.66 -14.29 -27.44
C VAL A 282 -5.07 -12.98 -26.96
N LYS A 283 -5.73 -12.36 -25.97
CA LYS A 283 -5.23 -11.20 -25.23
C LYS A 283 -4.99 -11.58 -23.79
N PHE A 284 -3.86 -11.16 -23.21
CA PHE A 284 -3.54 -11.44 -21.82
C PHE A 284 -2.63 -10.38 -21.22
N SER A 285 -2.72 -10.22 -19.91
CA SER A 285 -1.85 -9.32 -19.14
C SER A 285 -0.64 -10.07 -18.59
N ILE A 286 0.48 -9.33 -18.41
CA ILE A 286 1.69 -9.81 -17.76
C ILE A 286 2.06 -8.84 -16.65
N ASP A 287 2.39 -9.36 -15.48
CA ASP A 287 2.95 -8.64 -14.32
C ASP A 287 4.31 -9.23 -13.97
N LEU A 288 5.38 -8.43 -14.10
CA LEU A 288 6.72 -8.78 -13.65
C LEU A 288 7.11 -7.88 -12.49
N ARG A 289 7.67 -8.46 -11.39
CA ARG A 289 8.15 -7.70 -10.23
C ARG A 289 9.52 -8.17 -9.77
N ASN A 290 10.32 -7.21 -9.27
CA ASN A 290 11.57 -7.47 -8.56
C ASN A 290 11.91 -6.31 -7.62
N VAL A 291 12.70 -6.56 -6.57
CA VAL A 291 13.20 -5.54 -5.63
C VAL A 291 14.41 -4.77 -6.20
N ASN A 292 15.06 -5.32 -7.20
CA ASN A 292 16.21 -4.73 -7.88
C ASN A 292 15.81 -4.30 -9.30
N ASP A 293 16.05 -3.02 -9.61
CA ASP A 293 15.63 -2.44 -10.89
C ASP A 293 16.40 -3.01 -12.09
N GLU A 294 17.69 -3.30 -11.94
CA GLU A 294 18.48 -3.92 -12.99
C GLU A 294 17.97 -5.32 -13.31
N LEU A 295 17.61 -6.12 -12.29
CA LEU A 295 17.01 -7.42 -12.49
C LEU A 295 15.61 -7.33 -13.09
N LEU A 296 14.79 -6.35 -12.69
CA LEU A 296 13.47 -6.14 -13.29
C LEU A 296 13.60 -5.79 -14.78
N ASN A 297 14.57 -4.96 -15.14
CA ASN A 297 14.85 -4.63 -16.53
C ASN A 297 15.42 -5.85 -17.29
N THR A 298 16.27 -6.66 -16.66
CA THR A 298 16.73 -7.93 -17.27
C THR A 298 15.56 -8.88 -17.56
N MET A 299 14.62 -9.05 -16.62
CA MET A 299 13.40 -9.83 -16.81
C MET A 299 12.57 -9.30 -17.97
N HIS A 300 12.47 -7.97 -18.10
CA HIS A 300 11.82 -7.31 -19.24
C HIS A 300 12.47 -7.67 -20.57
N GLU A 301 13.79 -7.53 -20.67
CA GLU A 301 14.54 -7.80 -21.90
C GLU A 301 14.45 -9.29 -22.28
N GLU A 302 14.56 -10.21 -21.33
CA GLU A 302 14.37 -11.65 -21.58
C GLU A 302 12.98 -11.97 -22.14
N MET A 303 11.93 -11.35 -21.59
CA MET A 303 10.57 -11.52 -22.08
C MET A 303 10.41 -10.99 -23.50
N LEU A 304 10.92 -9.78 -23.80
CA LEU A 304 10.85 -9.22 -25.16
C LEU A 304 11.64 -10.07 -26.16
N ALA A 305 12.81 -10.56 -25.78
CA ALA A 305 13.61 -11.46 -26.61
C ALA A 305 12.88 -12.78 -26.90
N PHE A 306 12.23 -13.34 -25.89
CA PHE A 306 11.42 -14.54 -26.05
C PHE A 306 10.23 -14.32 -27.00
N VAL A 307 9.49 -13.23 -26.84
CA VAL A 307 8.38 -12.85 -27.72
C VAL A 307 8.86 -12.66 -29.16
N ALA A 308 9.99 -11.97 -29.34
CA ALA A 308 10.56 -11.77 -30.68
C ALA A 308 10.94 -13.09 -31.37
N ARG A 309 11.59 -14.00 -30.64
CA ARG A 309 11.94 -15.35 -31.12
C ARG A 309 10.67 -16.14 -31.47
N THR A 310 9.69 -16.18 -30.58
CA THR A 310 8.42 -16.88 -30.78
C THR A 310 7.66 -16.36 -32.01
N ARG A 311 7.66 -15.04 -32.22
CA ARG A 311 7.10 -14.43 -33.44
C ARG A 311 7.79 -14.93 -34.71
N GLN A 312 9.11 -15.01 -34.70
CA GLN A 312 9.89 -15.49 -35.84
C GLN A 312 9.66 -16.97 -36.09
N GLU A 313 9.65 -17.80 -35.06
CA GLU A 313 9.50 -19.27 -35.18
C GLU A 313 8.09 -19.68 -35.65
N THR A 314 7.07 -18.98 -35.16
CA THR A 314 5.67 -19.35 -35.44
C THR A 314 5.07 -18.61 -36.65
N GLY A 315 5.63 -17.45 -36.99
CA GLY A 315 5.08 -16.55 -37.99
C GLY A 315 3.71 -15.96 -37.63
N LEU A 316 3.29 -16.05 -36.33
CA LEU A 316 2.06 -15.41 -35.87
C LEU A 316 2.32 -13.94 -35.51
N GLY A 317 1.26 -13.12 -35.56
CA GLY A 317 1.30 -11.76 -35.06
C GLY A 317 1.36 -11.79 -33.52
N ILE A 318 2.36 -11.15 -32.94
CA ILE A 318 2.45 -10.98 -31.48
C ILE A 318 2.75 -9.51 -31.20
N GLU A 319 1.83 -8.85 -30.53
CA GLU A 319 1.99 -7.47 -30.08
C GLU A 319 2.13 -7.49 -28.56
N ILE A 320 3.10 -6.71 -28.04
CA ILE A 320 3.31 -6.55 -26.61
C ILE A 320 3.58 -5.07 -26.32
N GLU A 321 2.86 -4.52 -25.39
CA GLU A 321 2.96 -3.14 -24.95
C GLU A 321 3.21 -3.09 -23.43
N ARG A 322 4.18 -2.28 -22.99
CA ARG A 322 4.41 -2.00 -21.58
C ARG A 322 3.46 -0.89 -21.13
N VAL A 323 2.42 -1.24 -20.39
CA VAL A 323 1.36 -0.30 -19.96
C VAL A 323 1.68 0.44 -18.68
N SER A 324 2.55 -0.15 -17.83
CA SER A 324 3.01 0.50 -16.60
C SER A 324 4.40 0.05 -16.19
N TYR A 325 5.16 0.97 -15.59
CA TYR A 325 6.43 0.71 -14.94
C TYR A 325 6.58 1.58 -13.70
N TYR A 326 6.88 0.94 -12.59
CA TYR A 326 7.25 1.58 -11.34
C TYR A 326 8.59 0.99 -10.88
N PRO A 327 9.65 1.81 -10.71
CA PRO A 327 10.91 1.31 -10.20
C PRO A 327 10.78 0.85 -8.74
N PRO A 328 11.64 -0.06 -8.27
CA PRO A 328 11.70 -0.41 -6.86
C PRO A 328 11.96 0.83 -6.00
N CYS A 329 11.37 0.84 -4.81
CA CYS A 329 11.53 1.92 -3.86
C CYS A 329 12.27 1.42 -2.61
N PRO A 330 13.58 1.62 -2.47
CA PRO A 330 14.30 1.38 -1.22
C PRO A 330 13.91 2.45 -0.19
N PHE A 331 13.68 2.03 1.06
CA PHE A 331 13.42 2.94 2.16
C PHE A 331 14.70 3.51 2.77
N HIS A 332 14.57 4.62 3.47
CA HIS A 332 15.71 5.32 4.05
C HIS A 332 16.34 4.49 5.19
N PRO A 333 17.67 4.28 5.18
CA PRO A 333 18.33 3.43 6.18
C PRO A 333 18.04 3.84 7.62
N ASP A 334 17.97 5.14 7.93
CA ASP A 334 17.68 5.61 9.28
C ASP A 334 16.29 5.18 9.75
N CYS A 335 15.28 5.22 8.88
CA CYS A 335 13.92 4.79 9.23
C CYS A 335 13.83 3.28 9.37
N VAL A 336 14.46 2.53 8.46
CA VAL A 336 14.55 1.06 8.55
C VAL A 336 15.28 0.63 9.83
N ASN A 337 16.39 1.30 10.18
CA ASN A 337 17.14 1.02 11.40
C ASN A 337 16.37 1.40 12.66
N ALA A 338 15.61 2.50 12.66
CA ALA A 338 14.75 2.88 13.78
C ALA A 338 13.68 1.79 14.05
N VAL A 339 13.06 1.24 13.01
CA VAL A 339 12.12 0.13 13.12
C VAL A 339 12.81 -1.13 13.68
N ARG A 340 14.01 -1.46 13.16
CA ARG A 340 14.79 -2.62 13.61
C ARG A 340 15.17 -2.50 15.08
N ALA A 341 15.74 -1.37 15.49
CA ALA A 341 16.15 -1.11 16.86
C ALA A 341 14.94 -1.12 17.82
N ALA A 342 13.80 -0.56 17.42
CA ALA A 342 12.57 -0.61 18.19
C ALA A 342 12.09 -2.06 18.38
N THR A 343 12.13 -2.88 17.34
CA THR A 343 11.72 -4.27 17.38
C THR A 343 12.60 -5.12 18.29
N GLU A 344 13.92 -4.94 18.19
CA GLU A 344 14.90 -5.62 19.06
C GLU A 344 14.73 -5.22 20.53
N LYS A 345 14.61 -3.92 20.80
CA LYS A 345 14.37 -3.38 22.14
C LYS A 345 13.11 -3.94 22.79
N LEU A 346 12.06 -4.14 22.01
CA LEU A 346 10.77 -4.66 22.47
C LEU A 346 10.74 -6.19 22.58
N GLY A 347 11.76 -6.88 22.07
CA GLY A 347 11.91 -8.35 22.10
C GLY A 347 10.96 -9.10 21.16
N TYR A 348 10.45 -8.45 20.11
CA TYR A 348 9.61 -9.12 19.12
C TYR A 348 10.44 -9.95 18.12
N SER A 349 9.93 -11.10 17.73
CA SER A 349 10.51 -11.87 16.63
C SER A 349 10.35 -11.12 15.30
N THR A 350 11.41 -11.07 14.51
CA THR A 350 11.43 -10.24 13.30
C THR A 350 12.17 -10.89 12.13
N MET A 351 11.88 -10.41 10.94
CA MET A 351 12.65 -10.62 9.72
C MET A 351 12.49 -9.43 8.77
N ASP A 352 13.39 -9.32 7.80
CA ASP A 352 13.21 -8.39 6.70
C ASP A 352 12.19 -8.95 5.71
N VAL A 353 11.22 -8.12 5.32
CA VAL A 353 10.19 -8.47 4.34
C VAL A 353 10.07 -7.35 3.32
N VAL A 354 10.36 -7.64 2.06
CA VAL A 354 10.14 -6.68 0.98
C VAL A 354 8.66 -6.63 0.63
N SER A 355 8.08 -5.43 0.56
CA SER A 355 6.68 -5.30 0.13
C SER A 355 6.52 -5.67 -1.34
N GLY A 356 5.59 -6.56 -1.62
CA GLY A 356 5.13 -6.86 -2.97
C GLY A 356 4.02 -5.93 -3.48
N ALA A 357 3.39 -5.16 -2.58
CA ALA A 357 2.31 -4.23 -2.88
C ALA A 357 2.80 -2.77 -2.87
N GLY A 358 2.07 -1.88 -3.55
CA GLY A 358 2.26 -0.44 -3.45
C GLY A 358 1.69 0.09 -2.13
N HIS A 359 2.27 1.18 -1.61
CA HIS A 359 1.82 1.89 -0.41
C HIS A 359 2.12 3.38 -0.56
N ASP A 360 1.43 4.22 0.18
CA ASP A 360 1.67 5.67 0.20
C ASP A 360 3.12 6.02 0.56
N ALA A 361 3.78 5.14 1.33
CA ALA A 361 5.19 5.24 1.66
C ALA A 361 6.13 5.33 0.44
N ILE A 362 5.73 4.80 -0.74
CA ILE A 362 6.52 4.91 -1.99
C ILE A 362 6.63 6.37 -2.44
N TYR A 363 5.54 7.13 -2.33
CA TYR A 363 5.56 8.54 -2.72
C TYR A 363 6.19 9.40 -1.65
N THR A 364 5.88 9.18 -0.36
CA THR A 364 6.52 9.94 0.72
C THR A 364 8.03 9.74 0.77
N ALA A 365 8.55 8.56 0.39
CA ALA A 365 9.99 8.30 0.27
C ALA A 365 10.71 9.18 -0.75
N ARG A 366 9.98 9.85 -1.67
CA ARG A 366 10.56 10.79 -2.64
C ARG A 366 10.85 12.17 -2.05
N VAL A 367 10.20 12.51 -0.94
CA VAL A 367 10.25 13.85 -0.34
C VAL A 367 10.74 13.84 1.12
N ALA A 368 10.76 12.68 1.78
CA ALA A 368 11.20 12.54 3.17
C ALA A 368 11.81 11.14 3.43
N PRO A 369 12.69 11.01 4.43
CA PRO A 369 13.09 9.70 4.94
C PRO A 369 11.86 8.89 5.36
N SER A 370 11.65 7.72 4.74
CA SER A 370 10.46 6.90 4.97
C SER A 370 10.84 5.47 5.33
N GLY A 371 9.97 4.78 6.07
CA GLY A 371 10.08 3.38 6.44
C GLY A 371 8.73 2.75 6.70
N MET A 372 8.65 1.42 6.68
CA MET A 372 7.42 0.68 6.93
C MET A 372 7.63 -0.44 7.95
N ILE A 373 6.52 -0.83 8.58
CA ILE A 373 6.42 -1.90 9.56
C ILE A 373 5.32 -2.84 9.12
N PHE A 374 5.64 -4.12 8.89
CA PHE A 374 4.63 -5.13 8.62
C PHE A 374 4.29 -5.95 9.85
N VAL A 375 3.02 -6.35 9.93
CA VAL A 375 2.52 -7.36 10.85
C VAL A 375 1.80 -8.46 10.07
N PRO A 376 1.77 -9.72 10.57
CA PRO A 376 1.10 -10.81 9.88
C PRO A 376 -0.39 -10.54 9.68
N CYS A 377 -0.91 -10.95 8.54
CA CYS A 377 -2.34 -11.16 8.32
C CYS A 377 -2.61 -12.63 8.07
N LYS A 378 -3.80 -13.08 8.47
CA LYS A 378 -4.17 -14.49 8.45
C LYS A 378 -4.15 -15.05 7.02
N ASP A 379 -3.45 -16.18 6.84
CA ASP A 379 -3.27 -16.86 5.56
C ASP A 379 -2.68 -15.95 4.45
N GLY A 380 -2.12 -14.79 4.80
CA GLY A 380 -1.65 -13.79 3.86
C GLY A 380 -2.74 -13.13 3.02
N ILE A 381 -4.00 -13.26 3.42
CA ILE A 381 -5.15 -12.77 2.65
C ILE A 381 -5.38 -11.28 2.91
N SER A 382 -5.44 -10.51 1.82
CA SER A 382 -5.88 -9.10 1.78
C SER A 382 -6.72 -8.86 0.54
N HIS A 383 -7.34 -7.67 0.39
CA HIS A 383 -8.30 -7.33 -0.67
C HIS A 383 -9.46 -8.34 -0.73
N ASN A 384 -9.84 -8.86 0.42
CA ASN A 384 -10.89 -9.86 0.57
C ASN A 384 -11.66 -9.63 1.88
N GLU A 385 -12.96 -9.84 1.86
CA GLU A 385 -13.85 -9.65 3.02
C GLU A 385 -13.50 -10.55 4.22
N ILE A 386 -12.74 -11.65 4.01
CA ILE A 386 -12.29 -12.56 5.08
C ILE A 386 -10.91 -12.19 5.64
N GLU A 387 -10.31 -11.08 5.21
CA GLU A 387 -9.07 -10.57 5.78
C GLU A 387 -9.15 -10.50 7.31
N ASP A 388 -8.13 -11.02 7.97
CA ASP A 388 -8.08 -11.06 9.43
C ASP A 388 -6.64 -10.87 9.94
N ALA A 389 -6.51 -10.30 11.14
CA ALA A 389 -5.23 -10.11 11.82
C ALA A 389 -5.40 -10.30 13.34
N GLN A 390 -4.37 -10.82 14.00
CA GLN A 390 -4.43 -11.03 15.44
C GLN A 390 -4.24 -9.72 16.20
N PRO A 391 -5.06 -9.42 17.22
CA PRO A 391 -4.91 -8.21 18.05
C PRO A 391 -3.49 -8.02 18.60
N ALA A 392 -2.85 -9.11 19.01
CA ALA A 392 -1.49 -9.08 19.55
C ALA A 392 -0.43 -8.67 18.51
N HIS A 393 -0.62 -9.02 17.23
CA HIS A 393 0.28 -8.61 16.15
C HIS A 393 0.11 -7.11 15.83
N LEU A 394 -1.15 -6.63 15.77
CA LEU A 394 -1.45 -5.21 15.58
C LEU A 394 -0.89 -4.35 16.74
N GLU A 395 -1.04 -4.82 17.98
CA GLU A 395 -0.43 -4.19 19.15
C GLU A 395 1.10 -4.15 19.04
N ALA A 396 1.73 -5.24 18.65
CA ALA A 396 3.18 -5.33 18.50
C ALA A 396 3.72 -4.33 17.46
N GLY A 397 3.09 -4.28 16.27
CA GLY A 397 3.48 -3.33 15.22
C GLY A 397 3.28 -1.87 15.64
N CYS A 398 2.18 -1.58 16.35
CA CYS A 398 1.93 -0.23 16.88
C CYS A 398 2.95 0.17 17.97
N ASN A 399 3.37 -0.78 18.81
CA ASN A 399 4.47 -0.55 19.77
C ASN A 399 5.80 -0.23 19.07
N VAL A 400 6.12 -0.95 17.99
CA VAL A 400 7.30 -0.67 17.16
C VAL A 400 7.20 0.72 16.54
N LEU A 401 6.03 1.07 15.97
CA LEU A 401 5.76 2.40 15.42
C LEU A 401 5.99 3.50 16.46
N LEU A 402 5.44 3.36 17.66
CA LEU A 402 5.63 4.30 18.75
C LEU A 402 7.12 4.56 19.03
N HIS A 403 7.93 3.51 19.18
CA HIS A 403 9.35 3.65 19.49
C HIS A 403 10.16 4.20 18.32
N ALA A 404 9.88 3.80 17.09
CA ALA A 404 10.53 4.33 15.89
C ALA A 404 10.22 5.82 15.69
N MET A 405 8.97 6.23 15.89
CA MET A 405 8.59 7.64 15.82
C MET A 405 9.27 8.47 16.92
N LEU A 406 9.33 7.97 18.17
CA LEU A 406 10.00 8.66 19.27
C LEU A 406 11.51 8.79 19.08
N GLU A 407 12.15 7.82 18.45
CA GLU A 407 13.58 7.92 18.10
C GLU A 407 13.83 9.09 17.15
N ARG A 408 12.97 9.28 16.17
CA ARG A 408 13.09 10.34 15.16
C ARG A 408 12.61 11.71 15.66
N ALA A 409 11.58 11.74 16.49
CA ALA A 409 10.99 12.98 17.00
C ALA A 409 11.78 13.58 18.18
N GLY A 410 12.54 12.75 18.89
CA GLY A 410 13.14 13.13 20.17
C GLY A 410 12.11 13.18 21.31
N VAL A 411 12.59 13.10 22.54
CA VAL A 411 11.77 13.25 23.76
C VAL A 411 12.34 14.40 24.57
N ALA A 412 11.52 15.38 24.88
CA ALA A 412 11.93 16.57 25.64
C ALA A 412 12.42 16.20 27.05
N LYS A 413 13.65 16.57 27.35
CA LYS A 413 14.32 16.16 28.61
C LYS A 413 13.67 16.73 29.89
N ASP A 414 12.92 17.83 29.76
CA ASP A 414 12.33 18.53 30.91
C ASP A 414 11.00 17.90 31.37
N ALA A 415 10.34 17.10 30.53
CA ALA A 415 9.09 16.40 30.87
C ALA A 415 9.31 15.17 31.79
N VAL A 416 10.54 14.68 31.93
CA VAL A 416 10.87 13.52 32.79
C VAL A 416 11.09 13.91 34.25
N ARG A 417 11.38 15.20 34.53
CA ARG A 417 11.72 15.65 35.89
C ARG A 417 10.51 15.91 36.79
N GLU A 418 9.34 16.19 36.25
CA GLU A 418 8.14 16.44 37.08
C GLU A 418 7.50 15.15 37.62
N GLY A 419 7.70 14.00 36.95
CA GLY A 419 7.21 12.69 37.39
C GLY A 419 8.03 12.08 38.55
N GLU A 420 9.32 12.38 38.64
CA GLU A 420 10.19 11.90 39.76
C GLU A 420 10.09 12.77 41.03
N ALA A 421 9.70 14.03 40.89
CA ALA A 421 9.52 14.93 42.04
C ALA A 421 8.19 14.74 42.79
N ALA A 422 7.21 14.02 42.19
CA ALA A 422 5.93 13.72 42.82
C ALA A 422 5.90 12.36 43.57
N SER A 423 7.02 11.62 43.58
CA SER A 423 7.16 10.31 44.23
C SER A 423 8.27 10.26 45.28
N ALA A 424 8.75 11.43 45.78
CA ALA A 424 9.72 11.53 46.88
C ALA A 424 9.07 12.09 48.15
#